data_a4a8b510324ec89886c12696942bb81b
#
_entry.id   a4a8b510324ec89886c12696942bb81b
#
_cell.length_a   1.000
_cell.length_b   1.000
_cell.length_c   1.000
_cell.angle_alpha   90.00
_cell.angle_beta   90.00
_cell.angle_gamma   90.00
#
_symmetry.space_group_name_H-M   'P 1'
#
loop_
_entity.id
_entity.type
_entity.pdbx_description
1 polymer ?
#
loop_
_entity_poly.entity_id
_entity_poly.type
_entity_poly.pdbx_seq_one_letter_code
_entity_poly.pdbx_strand_id
1 'polypeptide(L)'
;MSVGILAHLFGSLPYRELAAKIGNAGFTHIQLALWKAVNDADFTKPGRLSPGLVMAMAEEFRKHGVTVSVLGCYLHFFHHDPVVLRENKERFKELIRYAHLFGAPMVAAETGTHPDGKYNELDRIILRETIQELTEEAEKWGVFIGLEAANGHLVGTAQELNELLMQVPSSHIGVVLDPGNLLHEGNMDRQDEVIREAFDLLGTRIIACHAKDRKLTEEGWVITVSPGLGDMNYPLYMSLLQQYKPEVHIIMEHAGEQEMAVCKTFVEDTRAEAAKLSVAAEALGSAERT
;
A
#
# COMPACT_ATOMS: atom_id res chain seq x y z
N MET A 1 -17.32 -4.48 1.71
CA MET A 1 -16.37 -3.66 2.49
C MET A 1 -16.08 -2.38 1.76
N SER A 2 -15.91 -1.27 2.49
CA SER A 2 -15.59 0.03 1.89
C SER A 2 -14.15 0.07 1.38
N VAL A 3 -13.90 0.95 0.41
CA VAL A 3 -12.58 1.26 -0.11
C VAL A 3 -12.01 2.46 0.63
N GLY A 4 -10.73 2.42 0.99
CA GLY A 4 -9.98 3.51 1.60
C GLY A 4 -9.27 4.36 0.56
N ILE A 5 -8.48 5.34 1.04
CA ILE A 5 -7.77 6.27 0.17
C ILE A 5 -6.45 6.72 0.80
N LEU A 6 -5.45 7.06 -0.02
CA LEU A 6 -4.26 7.77 0.43
C LEU A 6 -4.66 9.18 0.92
N ALA A 7 -4.43 9.47 2.20
CA ALA A 7 -4.87 10.73 2.82
C ALA A 7 -4.34 11.98 2.10
N HIS A 8 -3.12 11.93 1.57
CA HIS A 8 -2.50 13.08 0.90
C HIS A 8 -3.08 13.41 -0.49
N LEU A 9 -4.00 12.61 -1.03
CA LEU A 9 -4.76 12.98 -2.23
C LEU A 9 -5.72 14.15 -1.96
N PHE A 10 -6.03 14.44 -0.69
CA PHE A 10 -6.78 15.64 -0.27
C PHE A 10 -5.90 16.88 -0.07
N GLY A 11 -4.60 16.77 -0.32
CA GLY A 11 -3.60 17.81 -0.11
C GLY A 11 -2.89 17.69 1.24
N SER A 12 -1.98 18.63 1.52
CA SER A 12 -1.28 18.77 2.80
C SER A 12 -2.04 19.80 3.66
N LEU A 13 -2.73 19.33 4.70
CA LEU A 13 -3.67 20.11 5.50
C LEU A 13 -3.40 19.94 7.00
N PRO A 14 -3.90 20.84 7.87
CA PRO A 14 -4.02 20.56 9.29
C PRO A 14 -4.83 19.28 9.51
N TYR A 15 -4.42 18.42 10.45
CA TYR A 15 -5.04 17.09 10.61
C TYR A 15 -6.55 17.15 10.89
N ARG A 16 -7.05 18.21 11.53
CA ARG A 16 -8.49 18.40 11.79
C ARG A 16 -9.27 18.66 10.51
N GLU A 17 -8.73 19.49 9.64
CA GLU A 17 -9.31 19.79 8.34
C GLU A 17 -9.26 18.58 7.42
N LEU A 18 -8.12 17.88 7.41
CA LEU A 18 -7.93 16.66 6.64
C LEU A 18 -8.93 15.56 7.04
N ALA A 19 -9.11 15.33 8.34
CA ALA A 19 -10.07 14.35 8.86
C ALA A 19 -11.50 14.66 8.44
N ALA A 20 -11.92 15.93 8.57
CA ALA A 20 -13.25 16.38 8.15
C ALA A 20 -13.46 16.22 6.65
N LYS A 21 -12.46 16.59 5.82
CA LYS A 21 -12.54 16.52 4.36
C LYS A 21 -12.67 15.07 3.89
N ILE A 22 -11.88 14.17 4.46
CA ILE A 22 -11.91 12.71 4.12
C ILE A 22 -13.26 12.10 4.54
N GLY A 23 -13.74 12.36 5.77
CA GLY A 23 -15.01 11.84 6.24
C GLY A 23 -16.18 12.34 5.41
N ASN A 24 -16.20 13.64 5.05
CA ASN A 24 -17.23 14.24 4.19
C ASN A 24 -17.22 13.64 2.76
N ALA A 25 -16.07 13.16 2.27
CA ALA A 25 -15.96 12.45 1.00
C ALA A 25 -16.43 10.98 1.10
N GLY A 26 -16.85 10.51 2.28
CA GLY A 26 -17.41 9.18 2.51
C GLY A 26 -16.37 8.05 2.58
N PHE A 27 -15.10 8.35 2.84
CA PHE A 27 -14.09 7.34 3.11
C PHE A 27 -14.07 6.97 4.60
N THR A 28 -13.97 5.68 4.91
CA THR A 28 -14.00 5.16 6.29
C THR A 28 -12.64 4.72 6.80
N HIS A 29 -11.65 4.57 5.91
CA HIS A 29 -10.29 4.27 6.30
C HIS A 29 -9.28 4.87 5.31
N ILE A 30 -8.05 5.07 5.80
CA ILE A 30 -6.99 5.74 5.06
C ILE A 30 -5.64 5.04 5.22
N GLN A 31 -4.78 5.25 4.23
CA GLN A 31 -3.34 5.16 4.41
C GLN A 31 -2.81 6.58 4.66
N LEU A 32 -2.15 6.77 5.81
CA LEU A 32 -1.66 8.07 6.26
C LEU A 32 -0.14 8.16 6.16
N ALA A 33 0.35 8.90 5.17
CA ALA A 33 1.74 9.36 5.12
C ALA A 33 1.81 10.77 5.73
N LEU A 34 2.17 10.88 7.02
CA LEU A 34 2.12 12.12 7.80
C LEU A 34 2.81 13.29 7.09
N TRP A 35 4.03 13.10 6.63
CA TRP A 35 4.83 14.14 5.99
C TRP A 35 4.30 14.62 4.62
N LYS A 36 3.39 13.86 4.01
CA LYS A 36 2.70 14.25 2.77
C LYS A 36 1.35 14.91 3.04
N ALA A 37 0.64 14.43 4.07
CA ALA A 37 -0.76 14.73 4.27
C ALA A 37 -1.03 15.76 5.37
N VAL A 38 -0.15 15.89 6.37
CA VAL A 38 -0.37 16.71 7.57
C VAL A 38 0.70 17.79 7.68
N ASN A 39 0.27 19.03 7.84
CA ASN A 39 1.16 20.18 7.89
C ASN A 39 1.20 20.91 9.25
N ASP A 40 0.63 20.32 10.30
CA ASP A 40 0.68 20.88 11.67
C ASP A 40 2.10 20.89 12.25
N ALA A 41 2.99 20.00 11.76
CA ALA A 41 4.39 19.94 12.13
C ALA A 41 5.26 19.38 10.98
N ASP A 42 6.56 19.53 11.10
CA ASP A 42 7.51 18.93 10.16
C ASP A 42 7.75 17.44 10.50
N PHE A 43 7.00 16.56 9.83
CA PHE A 43 7.14 15.11 9.97
C PHE A 43 8.21 14.49 9.04
N THR A 44 9.06 15.30 8.41
CA THR A 44 10.18 14.81 7.60
C THR A 44 11.36 14.32 8.45
N LYS A 45 11.36 14.63 9.75
CA LYS A 45 12.39 14.28 10.71
C LYS A 45 11.85 13.39 11.81
N PRO A 46 12.67 12.45 12.38
CA PRO A 46 12.27 11.68 13.55
C PRO A 46 12.13 12.57 14.80
N GLY A 47 11.41 12.07 15.82
CA GLY A 47 11.23 12.78 17.11
C GLY A 47 10.16 13.87 17.06
N ARG A 48 9.28 13.85 16.07
CA ARG A 48 8.17 14.82 15.95
C ARG A 48 6.85 14.33 16.52
N LEU A 49 6.72 13.03 16.71
CA LEU A 49 5.54 12.44 17.32
C LEU A 49 5.61 12.45 18.84
N SER A 50 4.47 12.56 19.46
CA SER A 50 4.27 12.32 20.89
C SER A 50 2.97 11.57 21.12
N PRO A 51 2.80 10.81 22.22
CA PRO A 51 1.55 10.11 22.48
C PRO A 51 0.32 11.00 22.41
N GLY A 52 0.39 12.19 23.00
CA GLY A 52 -0.72 13.15 23.02
C GLY A 52 -1.11 13.65 21.61
N LEU A 53 -0.11 13.96 20.76
CA LEU A 53 -0.37 14.40 19.38
C LEU A 53 -0.99 13.26 18.56
N VAL A 54 -0.44 12.05 18.63
CA VAL A 54 -0.94 10.89 17.88
C VAL A 54 -2.36 10.52 18.30
N MET A 55 -2.64 10.51 19.61
CA MET A 55 -3.99 10.25 20.12
C MET A 55 -4.99 11.33 19.68
N ALA A 56 -4.57 12.60 19.66
CA ALA A 56 -5.42 13.69 19.19
C ALA A 56 -5.74 13.56 17.69
N MET A 57 -4.76 13.18 16.86
CA MET A 57 -4.98 12.91 15.43
C MET A 57 -5.93 11.72 15.23
N ALA A 58 -5.66 10.60 15.89
CA ALA A 58 -6.48 9.39 15.78
C ALA A 58 -7.94 9.63 16.22
N GLU A 59 -8.12 10.37 17.32
CA GLU A 59 -9.43 10.77 17.80
C GLU A 59 -10.17 11.65 16.79
N GLU A 60 -9.47 12.61 16.16
CA GLU A 60 -10.09 13.50 15.18
C GLU A 60 -10.54 12.73 13.94
N PHE A 61 -9.71 11.84 13.38
CA PHE A 61 -10.14 10.98 12.29
C PHE A 61 -11.37 10.15 12.68
N ARG A 62 -11.38 9.56 13.88
CA ARG A 62 -12.48 8.73 14.37
C ARG A 62 -13.79 9.53 14.55
N LYS A 63 -13.75 10.79 14.96
CA LYS A 63 -14.92 11.67 15.03
C LYS A 63 -15.59 11.87 13.67
N HIS A 64 -14.83 11.81 12.61
CA HIS A 64 -15.32 11.89 11.23
C HIS A 64 -15.59 10.52 10.59
N GLY A 65 -15.61 9.42 11.39
CA GLY A 65 -15.87 8.07 10.91
C GLY A 65 -14.72 7.45 10.12
N VAL A 66 -13.48 7.99 10.25
CA VAL A 66 -12.30 7.55 9.54
C VAL A 66 -11.34 6.85 10.47
N THR A 67 -10.76 5.71 10.04
CA THR A 67 -9.71 4.99 10.75
C THR A 67 -8.41 5.00 9.93
N VAL A 68 -7.27 4.90 10.61
CA VAL A 68 -5.97 4.73 9.95
C VAL A 68 -5.70 3.23 9.81
N SER A 69 -5.84 2.67 8.62
CA SER A 69 -5.58 1.26 8.36
C SER A 69 -4.12 0.97 8.03
N VAL A 70 -3.41 1.94 7.47
CA VAL A 70 -2.00 1.85 7.11
C VAL A 70 -1.29 3.17 7.42
N LEU A 71 -0.12 3.13 8.05
CA LEU A 71 0.81 4.26 8.06
C LEU A 71 1.76 4.13 6.88
N GLY A 72 1.82 5.15 6.01
CA GLY A 72 2.75 5.18 4.88
C GLY A 72 4.08 5.81 5.25
N CYS A 73 5.19 5.16 4.92
CA CYS A 73 6.54 5.66 5.18
C CYS A 73 7.45 5.41 3.98
N TYR A 74 7.31 6.23 2.96
CA TYR A 74 8.04 6.10 1.69
C TYR A 74 9.44 6.71 1.81
N LEU A 75 10.43 5.87 2.10
CA LEU A 75 11.83 6.23 2.33
C LEU A 75 12.76 5.28 1.57
N HIS A 76 14.01 5.73 1.36
CA HIS A 76 15.04 4.90 0.76
C HIS A 76 15.74 4.05 1.82
N PHE A 77 15.60 2.74 1.75
CA PHE A 77 16.12 1.79 2.75
C PHE A 77 17.50 1.23 2.42
N PHE A 78 18.16 1.69 1.34
CA PHE A 78 19.48 1.26 0.91
C PHE A 78 20.44 2.43 0.61
N HIS A 79 20.26 3.56 1.28
CA HIS A 79 21.08 4.75 1.05
C HIS A 79 22.54 4.53 1.50
N HIS A 80 23.53 4.89 0.64
CA HIS A 80 24.95 4.69 0.92
C HIS A 80 25.52 5.67 1.96
N ASP A 81 24.91 6.84 2.17
CA ASP A 81 25.24 7.70 3.27
C ASP A 81 24.65 7.13 4.58
N PRO A 82 25.50 6.70 5.55
CA PRO A 82 25.03 6.06 6.77
C PRO A 82 24.24 7.01 7.68
N VAL A 83 24.40 8.32 7.54
CA VAL A 83 23.64 9.31 8.30
C VAL A 83 22.22 9.37 7.80
N VAL A 84 22.03 9.45 6.49
CA VAL A 84 20.71 9.46 5.82
C VAL A 84 20.00 8.13 6.07
N LEU A 85 20.68 7.00 5.88
CA LEU A 85 20.09 5.68 6.13
C LEU A 85 19.62 5.53 7.58
N ARG A 86 20.43 5.95 8.55
CA ARG A 86 20.05 5.93 9.97
C ARG A 86 18.82 6.80 10.24
N GLU A 87 18.76 8.01 9.68
CA GLU A 87 17.61 8.90 9.84
C GLU A 87 16.34 8.28 9.26
N ASN A 88 16.43 7.68 8.07
CA ASN A 88 15.31 6.97 7.44
C ASN A 88 14.82 5.80 8.31
N LYS A 89 15.74 5.01 8.86
CA LYS A 89 15.40 3.91 9.79
C LYS A 89 14.71 4.43 11.06
N GLU A 90 15.21 5.50 11.68
CA GLU A 90 14.60 6.06 12.88
C GLU A 90 13.20 6.64 12.62
N ARG A 91 12.97 7.28 11.47
CA ARG A 91 11.61 7.72 11.07
C ARG A 91 10.65 6.55 10.93
N PHE A 92 11.08 5.45 10.32
CA PHE A 92 10.25 4.26 10.16
C PHE A 92 9.96 3.61 11.52
N LYS A 93 10.98 3.45 12.37
CA LYS A 93 10.82 2.92 13.73
C LYS A 93 9.92 3.80 14.60
N GLU A 94 9.99 5.12 14.44
CA GLU A 94 9.07 6.03 15.13
C GLU A 94 7.61 5.69 14.77
N LEU A 95 7.29 5.50 13.49
CA LEU A 95 5.94 5.11 13.06
C LEU A 95 5.53 3.74 13.60
N ILE A 96 6.43 2.75 13.62
CA ILE A 96 6.17 1.44 14.25
C ILE A 96 5.77 1.62 15.71
N ARG A 97 6.52 2.41 16.49
CA ARG A 97 6.28 2.64 17.93
C ARG A 97 4.95 3.35 18.20
N TYR A 98 4.50 4.19 17.30
CA TYR A 98 3.25 4.95 17.42
C TYR A 98 2.05 4.32 16.71
N ALA A 99 2.24 3.23 15.95
CA ALA A 99 1.20 2.63 15.12
C ALA A 99 -0.07 2.27 15.92
N HIS A 100 0.07 1.65 17.08
CA HIS A 100 -1.08 1.30 17.92
C HIS A 100 -1.88 2.52 18.40
N LEU A 101 -1.22 3.64 18.67
CA LEU A 101 -1.91 4.87 19.10
C LEU A 101 -2.70 5.50 17.95
N PHE A 102 -2.26 5.30 16.70
CA PHE A 102 -3.05 5.63 15.50
C PHE A 102 -4.20 4.65 15.26
N GLY A 103 -4.17 3.46 15.87
CA GLY A 103 -5.06 2.34 15.54
C GLY A 103 -4.65 1.62 14.25
N ALA A 104 -3.43 1.87 13.75
CA ALA A 104 -2.91 1.25 12.54
C ALA A 104 -2.20 -0.07 12.86
N PRO A 105 -2.56 -1.18 12.19
CA PRO A 105 -1.90 -2.46 12.40
C PRO A 105 -0.53 -2.55 11.71
N MET A 106 -0.24 -1.64 10.77
CA MET A 106 0.95 -1.75 9.90
C MET A 106 1.55 -0.41 9.51
N VAL A 107 2.85 -0.46 9.16
CA VAL A 107 3.59 0.60 8.48
C VAL A 107 4.03 0.08 7.13
N ALA A 108 3.69 0.78 6.04
CA ALA A 108 3.96 0.35 4.68
C ALA A 108 4.98 1.24 3.96
N ALA A 109 5.76 0.64 3.09
CA ALA A 109 6.73 1.31 2.25
C ALA A 109 7.07 0.54 0.97
N GLU A 110 7.46 1.27 -0.04
CA GLU A 110 8.29 0.80 -1.17
C GLU A 110 9.76 0.77 -0.76
N THR A 111 10.61 0.09 -1.53
CA THR A 111 12.03 -0.05 -1.17
C THR A 111 12.89 1.15 -1.54
N GLY A 112 12.40 2.01 -2.43
CA GLY A 112 13.10 3.21 -2.90
C GLY A 112 13.80 3.02 -4.25
N THR A 113 14.26 4.14 -4.82
CA THR A 113 14.89 4.22 -6.14
C THR A 113 16.29 4.80 -6.07
N HIS A 114 17.12 4.49 -7.07
CA HIS A 114 18.38 5.20 -7.32
C HIS A 114 18.17 6.26 -8.42
N PRO A 115 18.79 7.45 -8.33
CA PRO A 115 18.60 8.51 -9.33
C PRO A 115 18.91 8.10 -10.78
N ASP A 116 19.84 7.16 -10.97
CA ASP A 116 20.22 6.63 -12.28
C ASP A 116 19.52 5.30 -12.64
N GLY A 117 18.64 4.81 -11.77
CA GLY A 117 17.91 3.55 -11.95
C GLY A 117 18.79 2.30 -11.94
N LYS A 118 20.05 2.40 -11.51
CA LYS A 118 20.99 1.28 -11.49
C LYS A 118 21.21 0.78 -10.08
N TYR A 119 21.05 -0.51 -9.91
CA TYR A 119 21.20 -1.18 -8.62
C TYR A 119 22.34 -2.19 -8.66
N ASN A 120 23.02 -2.35 -7.54
CA ASN A 120 24.13 -3.28 -7.38
C ASN A 120 23.93 -4.19 -6.16
N GLU A 121 24.83 -5.14 -5.95
CA GLU A 121 24.72 -6.10 -4.86
C GLU A 121 24.80 -5.44 -3.47
N LEU A 122 25.57 -4.36 -3.33
CA LEU A 122 25.65 -3.64 -2.07
C LEU A 122 24.30 -3.01 -1.68
N ASP A 123 23.54 -2.48 -2.65
CA ASP A 123 22.19 -1.95 -2.43
C ASP A 123 21.27 -3.03 -1.87
N ARG A 124 21.33 -4.25 -2.43
CA ARG A 124 20.53 -5.40 -1.99
C ARG A 124 20.91 -5.87 -0.58
N ILE A 125 22.21 -5.87 -0.26
CA ILE A 125 22.71 -6.18 1.08
C ILE A 125 22.20 -5.16 2.10
N ILE A 126 22.38 -3.86 1.82
CA ILE A 126 21.93 -2.77 2.71
C ILE A 126 20.42 -2.82 2.91
N LEU A 127 19.65 -3.02 1.83
CA LEU A 127 18.19 -3.16 1.91
C LEU A 127 17.80 -4.31 2.84
N ARG A 128 18.34 -5.50 2.62
CA ARG A 128 18.03 -6.69 3.42
C ARG A 128 18.32 -6.47 4.90
N GLU A 129 19.51 -5.94 5.23
CA GLU A 129 19.89 -5.64 6.61
C GLU A 129 18.99 -4.59 7.25
N THR A 130 18.60 -3.57 6.47
CA THR A 130 17.65 -2.55 6.92
C THR A 130 16.27 -3.15 7.20
N ILE A 131 15.73 -3.95 6.28
CA ILE A 131 14.42 -4.57 6.47
C ILE A 131 14.45 -5.55 7.66
N GLN A 132 15.53 -6.30 7.84
CA GLN A 132 15.68 -7.17 9.01
C GLN A 132 15.65 -6.35 10.32
N GLU A 133 16.41 -5.26 10.43
CA GLU A 133 16.42 -4.38 11.61
C GLU A 133 15.05 -3.76 11.89
N LEU A 134 14.34 -3.32 10.85
CA LEU A 134 12.99 -2.76 11.00
C LEU A 134 11.96 -3.84 11.40
N THR A 135 12.13 -5.06 10.90
CA THR A 135 11.28 -6.20 11.26
C THR A 135 11.45 -6.58 12.73
N GLU A 136 12.66 -6.62 13.23
CA GLU A 136 12.93 -6.85 14.66
C GLU A 136 12.28 -5.78 15.56
N GLU A 137 12.23 -4.53 15.10
CA GLU A 137 11.49 -3.48 15.82
C GLU A 137 9.98 -3.71 15.74
N ALA A 138 9.46 -4.06 14.56
CA ALA A 138 8.03 -4.33 14.35
C ALA A 138 7.53 -5.49 15.22
N GLU A 139 8.29 -6.57 15.35
CA GLU A 139 8.00 -7.71 16.21
C GLU A 139 7.87 -7.31 17.69
N LYS A 140 8.72 -6.41 18.19
CA LYS A 140 8.67 -5.91 19.58
C LYS A 140 7.35 -5.16 19.86
N TRP A 141 6.81 -4.49 18.84
CA TRP A 141 5.61 -3.66 18.97
C TRP A 141 4.34 -4.34 18.47
N GLY A 142 4.43 -5.56 17.93
CA GLY A 142 3.29 -6.29 17.36
C GLY A 142 2.68 -5.58 16.15
N VAL A 143 3.49 -4.89 15.35
CA VAL A 143 3.11 -4.13 14.16
C VAL A 143 3.59 -4.87 12.91
N PHE A 144 2.83 -4.83 11.83
CA PHE A 144 3.28 -5.38 10.55
C PHE A 144 4.08 -4.36 9.74
N ILE A 145 5.07 -4.84 9.00
CA ILE A 145 5.68 -4.10 7.89
C ILE A 145 5.03 -4.55 6.60
N GLY A 146 4.45 -3.62 5.85
CA GLY A 146 3.91 -3.87 4.52
C GLY A 146 4.93 -3.42 3.46
N LEU A 147 5.51 -4.37 2.73
CA LEU A 147 6.41 -4.05 1.63
C LEU A 147 5.67 -4.10 0.30
N GLU A 148 5.97 -3.13 -0.54
CA GLU A 148 5.38 -2.98 -1.87
C GLU A 148 6.47 -3.03 -2.93
N ALA A 149 6.29 -3.90 -3.94
CA ALA A 149 7.11 -3.90 -5.15
C ALA A 149 6.59 -2.86 -6.13
N ALA A 150 7.51 -2.09 -6.73
CA ALA A 150 7.15 -1.09 -7.73
C ALA A 150 8.20 -1.03 -8.84
N ASN A 151 7.76 -1.08 -10.08
CA ASN A 151 8.64 -0.98 -11.24
C ASN A 151 9.58 0.23 -11.14
N GLY A 152 10.86 0.02 -11.40
CA GLY A 152 11.89 1.04 -11.24
C GLY A 152 12.47 1.18 -9.83
N HIS A 153 11.92 0.51 -8.81
CA HIS A 153 12.50 0.41 -7.47
C HIS A 153 13.54 -0.73 -7.39
N LEU A 154 14.33 -0.75 -6.31
CA LEU A 154 15.30 -1.83 -6.06
C LEU A 154 14.62 -3.21 -5.97
N VAL A 155 13.37 -3.24 -5.48
CA VAL A 155 12.48 -4.38 -5.56
C VAL A 155 11.32 -3.97 -6.47
N GLY A 156 11.44 -4.31 -7.75
CA GLY A 156 10.55 -3.86 -8.82
C GLY A 156 9.51 -4.88 -9.26
N THR A 157 9.67 -6.15 -8.87
CA THR A 157 8.85 -7.26 -9.32
C THR A 157 8.32 -8.11 -8.16
N ALA A 158 7.29 -8.92 -8.42
CA ALA A 158 6.75 -9.86 -7.45
C ALA A 158 7.79 -10.92 -7.05
N GLN A 159 8.62 -11.37 -7.99
CA GLN A 159 9.71 -12.32 -7.72
C GLN A 159 10.75 -11.74 -6.76
N GLU A 160 11.24 -10.51 -7.04
CA GLU A 160 12.23 -9.85 -6.18
C GLU A 160 11.69 -9.61 -4.77
N LEU A 161 10.40 -9.24 -4.65
CA LEU A 161 9.76 -9.11 -3.35
C LEU A 161 9.66 -10.45 -2.62
N ASN A 162 9.26 -11.51 -3.31
CA ASN A 162 9.20 -12.85 -2.73
C ASN A 162 10.59 -13.33 -2.27
N GLU A 163 11.64 -13.08 -3.05
CA GLU A 163 13.03 -13.39 -2.66
C GLU A 163 13.46 -12.64 -1.40
N LEU A 164 13.14 -11.34 -1.30
CA LEU A 164 13.44 -10.54 -0.10
C LEU A 164 12.70 -11.09 1.12
N LEU A 165 11.42 -11.44 0.98
CA LEU A 165 10.61 -12.04 2.05
C LEU A 165 11.13 -13.42 2.51
N MET A 166 11.75 -14.18 1.62
CA MET A 166 12.39 -15.45 1.97
C MET A 166 13.72 -15.22 2.72
N GLN A 167 14.44 -14.13 2.41
CA GLN A 167 15.70 -13.77 3.09
C GLN A 167 15.49 -13.15 4.48
N VAL A 168 14.34 -12.54 4.72
CA VAL A 168 13.96 -11.96 6.02
C VAL A 168 12.66 -12.62 6.52
N PRO A 169 12.73 -13.88 6.97
CA PRO A 169 11.54 -14.62 7.38
C PRO A 169 10.99 -14.07 8.70
N SER A 170 9.77 -13.56 8.67
CA SER A 170 9.02 -13.09 9.84
C SER A 170 7.53 -13.14 9.59
N SER A 171 6.75 -13.36 10.65
CA SER A 171 5.29 -13.23 10.61
C SER A 171 4.81 -11.78 10.62
N HIS A 172 5.70 -10.82 10.91
CA HIS A 172 5.40 -9.39 10.97
C HIS A 172 5.79 -8.64 9.68
N ILE A 173 6.19 -9.34 8.63
CA ILE A 173 6.33 -8.80 7.28
C ILE A 173 5.21 -9.34 6.40
N GLY A 174 4.51 -8.45 5.70
CA GLY A 174 3.53 -8.76 4.68
C GLY A 174 3.71 -7.90 3.44
N VAL A 175 2.79 -8.04 2.53
CA VAL A 175 2.80 -7.38 1.22
C VAL A 175 1.69 -6.35 1.15
N VAL A 176 2.00 -5.14 0.71
CA VAL A 176 1.03 -4.24 0.11
C VAL A 176 1.06 -4.52 -1.38
N LEU A 177 -0.01 -5.12 -1.89
CA LEU A 177 -0.06 -5.47 -3.32
C LEU A 177 -0.70 -4.35 -4.12
N ASP A 178 0.06 -3.82 -5.07
CA ASP A 178 -0.42 -2.94 -6.13
C ASP A 178 -0.06 -3.52 -7.49
N PRO A 179 -1.00 -4.19 -8.18
CA PRO A 179 -0.72 -4.70 -9.52
C PRO A 179 -0.34 -3.61 -10.51
N GLY A 180 -0.89 -2.39 -10.35
CA GLY A 180 -0.54 -1.25 -11.20
C GLY A 180 0.94 -0.85 -11.08
N ASN A 181 1.58 -1.06 -9.92
CA ASN A 181 3.01 -0.80 -9.74
C ASN A 181 3.91 -1.84 -10.43
N LEU A 182 3.38 -2.98 -10.79
CA LEU A 182 4.10 -4.04 -11.52
C LEU A 182 3.99 -3.89 -13.04
N LEU A 183 3.05 -3.07 -13.52
CA LEU A 183 2.76 -2.90 -14.96
C LEU A 183 3.55 -1.71 -15.54
N HIS A 184 4.15 -1.95 -16.71
CA HIS A 184 4.94 -0.98 -17.46
C HIS A 184 4.87 -1.30 -18.96
N GLU A 185 5.51 -0.49 -19.80
CA GLU A 185 5.48 -0.61 -21.27
C GLU A 185 5.89 -1.98 -21.81
N GLY A 186 6.78 -2.67 -21.09
CA GLY A 186 7.31 -3.98 -21.51
C GLY A 186 6.42 -5.17 -21.16
N ASN A 187 5.31 -4.98 -20.41
CA ASN A 187 4.48 -6.09 -19.95
C ASN A 187 2.97 -5.81 -19.89
N MET A 188 2.54 -4.62 -20.29
CA MET A 188 1.12 -4.23 -20.26
C MET A 188 0.23 -5.14 -21.12
N ASP A 189 0.77 -5.66 -22.23
CA ASP A 189 0.10 -6.61 -23.12
C ASP A 189 -0.07 -8.01 -22.49
N ARG A 190 0.68 -8.31 -21.43
CA ARG A 190 0.63 -9.56 -20.65
C ARG A 190 0.23 -9.32 -19.20
N GLN A 191 -0.56 -8.27 -18.94
CA GLN A 191 -0.93 -7.87 -17.58
C GLN A 191 -1.57 -9.01 -16.77
N ASP A 192 -2.37 -9.87 -17.40
CA ASP A 192 -3.02 -10.99 -16.73
C ASP A 192 -2.01 -12.00 -16.16
N GLU A 193 -0.92 -12.25 -16.88
CA GLU A 193 0.17 -13.11 -16.42
C GLU A 193 0.89 -12.46 -15.23
N VAL A 194 1.22 -11.17 -15.32
CA VAL A 194 1.87 -10.40 -14.25
C VAL A 194 1.03 -10.39 -12.98
N ILE A 195 -0.28 -10.14 -13.10
CA ILE A 195 -1.21 -10.12 -11.98
C ILE A 195 -1.31 -11.51 -11.34
N ARG A 196 -1.49 -12.58 -12.12
CA ARG A 196 -1.56 -13.96 -11.60
C ARG A 196 -0.28 -14.36 -10.89
N GLU A 197 0.88 -14.11 -11.50
CA GLU A 197 2.18 -14.40 -10.90
C GLU A 197 2.36 -13.68 -9.54
N ALA A 198 1.94 -12.41 -9.44
CA ALA A 198 2.00 -11.67 -8.18
C ALA A 198 1.15 -12.34 -7.09
N PHE A 199 -0.04 -12.84 -7.43
CA PHE A 199 -0.86 -13.58 -6.47
C PHE A 199 -0.32 -14.97 -6.13
N ASP A 200 0.21 -15.70 -7.10
CA ASP A 200 0.80 -17.02 -6.88
C ASP A 200 2.01 -16.94 -5.93
N LEU A 201 2.84 -15.91 -6.07
CA LEU A 201 4.03 -15.71 -5.24
C LEU A 201 3.73 -15.06 -3.88
N LEU A 202 2.82 -14.08 -3.85
CA LEU A 202 2.66 -13.16 -2.72
C LEU A 202 1.29 -13.25 -2.05
N GLY A 203 0.29 -13.87 -2.67
CA GLY A 203 -1.13 -13.80 -2.29
C GLY A 203 -1.40 -14.14 -0.82
N THR A 204 -0.74 -15.17 -0.27
CA THR A 204 -0.90 -15.56 1.14
C THR A 204 -0.31 -14.54 2.11
N ARG A 205 0.62 -13.70 1.66
CA ARG A 205 1.33 -12.68 2.43
C ARG A 205 0.72 -11.28 2.32
N ILE A 206 -0.32 -11.08 1.51
CA ILE A 206 -0.99 -9.79 1.35
C ILE A 206 -1.63 -9.36 2.67
N ILE A 207 -1.38 -8.11 3.09
CA ILE A 207 -1.95 -7.47 4.29
C ILE A 207 -2.70 -6.17 3.99
N ALA A 208 -2.43 -5.56 2.85
CA ALA A 208 -3.19 -4.45 2.25
C ALA A 208 -3.02 -4.46 0.74
N CYS A 209 -3.89 -3.74 0.03
CA CYS A 209 -3.82 -3.59 -1.42
C CYS A 209 -4.01 -2.15 -1.82
N HIS A 210 -3.40 -1.76 -2.94
CA HIS A 210 -3.67 -0.49 -3.58
C HIS A 210 -4.55 -0.65 -4.81
N ALA A 211 -5.33 0.38 -5.08
CA ALA A 211 -6.13 0.52 -6.29
C ALA A 211 -5.73 1.80 -7.01
N LYS A 212 -4.98 1.64 -8.07
CA LYS A 212 -4.72 2.62 -9.12
C LYS A 212 -4.96 1.94 -10.46
N ASP A 213 -4.89 2.68 -11.54
CA ASP A 213 -5.05 2.11 -12.87
C ASP A 213 -3.88 2.53 -13.78
N ARG A 214 -3.67 1.74 -14.81
CA ARG A 214 -2.65 1.98 -15.83
C ARG A 214 -3.30 2.08 -17.19
N LYS A 215 -2.85 3.05 -17.96
CA LYS A 215 -3.36 3.27 -19.32
C LYS A 215 -2.21 3.30 -20.30
N LEU A 216 -2.33 2.50 -21.36
CA LEU A 216 -1.40 2.54 -22.49
C LEU A 216 -1.82 3.70 -23.41
N THR A 217 -0.92 4.66 -23.63
CA THR A 217 -1.16 5.78 -24.55
C THR A 217 -0.92 5.37 -26.01
N GLU A 218 -1.40 6.18 -26.95
CA GLU A 218 -1.17 5.96 -28.39
C GLU A 218 0.32 6.00 -28.75
N GLU A 219 1.13 6.73 -27.98
CA GLU A 219 2.60 6.80 -28.14
C GLU A 219 3.33 5.59 -27.53
N GLY A 220 2.63 4.67 -26.87
CA GLY A 220 3.19 3.45 -26.28
C GLY A 220 3.71 3.60 -24.85
N TRP A 221 3.39 4.71 -24.16
CA TRP A 221 3.73 4.89 -22.75
C TRP A 221 2.64 4.32 -21.84
N VAL A 222 3.04 3.78 -20.69
CA VAL A 222 2.11 3.37 -19.63
C VAL A 222 2.07 4.45 -18.55
N ILE A 223 0.95 5.14 -18.46
CA ILE A 223 0.72 6.20 -17.47
C ILE A 223 -0.18 5.72 -16.32
N THR A 224 -0.04 6.35 -15.15
CA THR A 224 -0.94 6.15 -14.02
C THR A 224 -2.20 7.00 -14.21
N VAL A 225 -3.35 6.38 -14.02
CA VAL A 225 -4.66 7.05 -14.04
C VAL A 225 -5.49 6.59 -12.83
N SER A 226 -6.61 7.26 -12.59
CA SER A 226 -7.54 6.91 -11.52
C SER A 226 -8.21 5.55 -11.79
N PRO A 227 -8.54 4.76 -10.76
CA PRO A 227 -9.19 3.45 -10.91
C PRO A 227 -10.44 3.49 -11.79
N GLY A 228 -10.48 2.61 -12.78
CA GLY A 228 -11.57 2.52 -13.76
C GLY A 228 -11.46 3.45 -14.97
N LEU A 229 -10.37 4.24 -15.05
CA LEU A 229 -10.11 5.12 -16.20
C LEU A 229 -8.95 4.61 -17.09
N GLY A 230 -8.40 3.46 -16.77
CA GLY A 230 -7.31 2.81 -17.48
C GLY A 230 -7.70 1.50 -18.15
N ASP A 231 -6.68 0.69 -18.37
CA ASP A 231 -6.75 -0.57 -19.13
C ASP A 231 -6.43 -1.79 -18.26
N MET A 232 -6.28 -1.62 -16.94
CA MET A 232 -5.94 -2.72 -16.03
C MET A 232 -7.13 -3.68 -15.87
N ASN A 233 -6.85 -4.99 -15.86
CA ASN A 233 -7.88 -6.02 -15.68
C ASN A 233 -8.35 -6.10 -14.21
N TYR A 234 -9.18 -5.14 -13.80
CA TYR A 234 -9.78 -5.08 -12.47
C TYR A 234 -10.64 -6.30 -12.12
N PRO A 235 -11.46 -6.87 -13.04
CA PRO A 235 -12.17 -8.11 -12.77
C PRO A 235 -11.27 -9.27 -12.35
N LEU A 236 -10.13 -9.46 -13.03
CA LEU A 236 -9.14 -10.47 -12.64
C LEU A 236 -8.53 -10.15 -11.27
N TYR A 237 -8.09 -8.90 -11.07
CA TYR A 237 -7.50 -8.45 -9.81
C TYR A 237 -8.43 -8.71 -8.62
N MET A 238 -9.71 -8.29 -8.72
CA MET A 238 -10.69 -8.46 -7.63
C MET A 238 -11.09 -9.92 -7.43
N SER A 239 -11.14 -10.73 -8.49
CA SER A 239 -11.38 -12.18 -8.39
C SER A 239 -10.28 -12.90 -7.62
N LEU A 240 -9.01 -12.57 -7.89
CA LEU A 240 -7.88 -13.13 -7.16
C LEU A 240 -7.84 -12.63 -5.72
N LEU A 241 -8.14 -11.35 -5.45
CA LEU A 241 -8.27 -10.85 -4.08
C LEU A 241 -9.36 -11.60 -3.32
N GLN A 242 -10.50 -11.86 -3.94
CA GLN A 242 -11.59 -12.61 -3.32
C GLN A 242 -11.16 -14.03 -2.97
N GLN A 243 -10.33 -14.66 -3.79
CA GLN A 243 -9.80 -16.01 -3.56
C GLN A 243 -8.76 -16.04 -2.43
N TYR A 244 -7.80 -15.10 -2.41
CA TYR A 244 -6.67 -15.13 -1.50
C TYR A 244 -6.91 -14.38 -0.19
N LYS A 245 -7.56 -13.20 -0.24
CA LYS A 245 -7.71 -12.25 0.88
C LYS A 245 -9.03 -11.47 0.79
N PRO A 246 -10.19 -12.13 0.94
CA PRO A 246 -11.51 -11.50 0.75
C PRO A 246 -11.75 -10.28 1.66
N GLU A 247 -11.13 -10.26 2.85
CA GLU A 247 -11.32 -9.21 3.86
C GLU A 247 -10.21 -8.15 3.89
N VAL A 248 -9.30 -8.14 2.89
CA VAL A 248 -8.19 -7.19 2.87
C VAL A 248 -8.67 -5.74 2.63
N HIS A 249 -7.99 -4.78 3.25
CA HIS A 249 -8.19 -3.36 2.95
C HIS A 249 -7.67 -3.03 1.55
N ILE A 250 -8.52 -2.38 0.75
CA ILE A 250 -8.14 -1.81 -0.55
C ILE A 250 -8.10 -0.30 -0.39
N ILE A 251 -7.02 0.34 -0.81
CA ILE A 251 -6.76 1.77 -0.66
C ILE A 251 -6.53 2.37 -2.04
N MET A 252 -7.35 3.35 -2.43
CA MET A 252 -7.14 4.10 -3.66
C MET A 252 -5.86 4.92 -3.55
N GLU A 253 -4.94 4.73 -4.50
CA GLU A 253 -3.65 5.40 -4.50
C GLU A 253 -3.60 6.60 -5.45
N HIS A 254 -4.43 6.63 -6.47
CA HIS A 254 -4.51 7.73 -7.43
C HIS A 254 -5.96 8.07 -7.71
N ALA A 255 -6.34 9.33 -7.45
CA ALA A 255 -7.63 9.88 -7.89
C ALA A 255 -7.62 11.40 -7.76
N GLY A 256 -8.03 12.09 -8.81
CA GLY A 256 -8.35 13.51 -8.72
C GLY A 256 -9.57 13.75 -7.82
N GLU A 257 -9.64 14.88 -7.13
CA GLU A 257 -10.73 15.17 -6.17
C GLU A 257 -12.13 15.03 -6.80
N GLN A 258 -12.28 15.40 -8.07
CA GLN A 258 -13.55 15.30 -8.81
C GLN A 258 -13.90 13.87 -9.21
N GLU A 259 -12.93 12.98 -9.26
CA GLU A 259 -13.07 11.58 -9.71
C GLU A 259 -13.24 10.61 -8.53
N MET A 260 -12.85 11.01 -7.31
CA MET A 260 -12.77 10.12 -6.14
C MET A 260 -14.05 9.31 -5.90
N ALA A 261 -15.23 9.94 -6.02
CA ALA A 261 -16.50 9.27 -5.78
C ALA A 261 -16.81 8.21 -6.84
N VAL A 262 -16.55 8.50 -8.11
CA VAL A 262 -16.79 7.57 -9.22
C VAL A 262 -15.81 6.40 -9.15
N CYS A 263 -14.52 6.69 -8.91
CA CYS A 263 -13.48 5.67 -8.78
C CYS A 263 -13.72 4.75 -7.56
N LYS A 264 -14.15 5.33 -6.43
CA LYS A 264 -14.55 4.56 -5.25
C LYS A 264 -15.66 3.58 -5.59
N THR A 265 -16.74 4.06 -6.22
CA THR A 265 -17.86 3.22 -6.65
C THR A 265 -17.40 2.12 -7.60
N PHE A 266 -16.55 2.42 -8.58
CA PHE A 266 -16.00 1.43 -9.50
C PHE A 266 -15.26 0.30 -8.77
N VAL A 267 -14.38 0.63 -7.83
CA VAL A 267 -13.62 -0.39 -7.08
C VAL A 267 -14.54 -1.21 -6.18
N GLU A 268 -15.51 -0.56 -5.51
CA GLU A 268 -16.49 -1.24 -4.64
C GLU A 268 -17.40 -2.19 -5.44
N ASP A 269 -17.89 -1.75 -6.59
CA ASP A 269 -18.76 -2.56 -7.47
C ASP A 269 -18.02 -3.75 -8.06
N THR A 270 -16.79 -3.55 -8.56
CA THR A 270 -15.97 -4.65 -9.13
C THR A 270 -15.64 -5.69 -8.05
N ARG A 271 -15.33 -5.24 -6.82
CA ARG A 271 -15.11 -6.13 -5.68
C ARG A 271 -16.38 -6.91 -5.31
N ALA A 272 -17.54 -6.24 -5.28
CA ALA A 272 -18.81 -6.87 -4.95
C ALA A 272 -19.21 -7.92 -6.01
N GLU A 273 -18.92 -7.67 -7.28
CA GLU A 273 -19.16 -8.61 -8.36
C GLU A 273 -18.27 -9.85 -8.24
N ALA A 274 -16.98 -9.69 -7.95
CA ALA A 274 -16.06 -10.80 -7.70
C ALA A 274 -16.56 -11.69 -6.53
N ALA A 275 -17.05 -11.09 -5.46
CA ALA A 275 -17.61 -11.83 -4.32
C ALA A 275 -18.86 -12.64 -4.70
N LYS A 276 -19.76 -12.09 -5.50
CA LYS A 276 -20.96 -12.81 -5.99
C LYS A 276 -20.58 -14.00 -6.86
N LEU A 277 -19.61 -13.84 -7.77
CA LEU A 277 -19.13 -14.91 -8.65
C LEU A 277 -18.48 -16.05 -7.85
N SER A 278 -17.72 -15.74 -6.80
CA SER A 278 -17.12 -16.74 -5.92
C SER A 278 -18.19 -17.60 -5.20
N VAL A 279 -19.22 -16.97 -4.64
CA VAL A 279 -20.32 -17.68 -3.96
C VAL A 279 -21.09 -18.57 -4.95
N ALA A 280 -21.34 -18.10 -6.17
CA ALA A 280 -22.02 -18.87 -7.20
C ALA A 280 -21.20 -20.11 -7.62
N ALA A 281 -19.88 -19.98 -7.75
CA ALA A 281 -18.99 -21.09 -8.09
C ALA A 281 -18.94 -22.16 -6.98
N GLU A 282 -18.91 -21.74 -5.72
CA GLU A 282 -18.97 -22.67 -4.56
C GLU A 282 -20.29 -23.45 -4.50
N ALA A 283 -21.41 -22.77 -4.78
CA ALA A 283 -22.73 -23.41 -4.81
C ALA A 283 -22.85 -24.47 -5.92
N LEU A 284 -22.30 -24.21 -7.11
CA LEU A 284 -22.27 -25.17 -8.21
C LEU A 284 -21.36 -26.37 -7.89
N GLY A 285 -20.15 -26.14 -7.39
CA GLY A 285 -19.22 -27.19 -7.03
C GLY A 285 -19.69 -28.06 -5.83
N SER A 286 -20.60 -27.57 -4.99
CA SER A 286 -21.24 -28.37 -3.93
C SER A 286 -22.37 -29.22 -4.47
N ALA A 287 -23.11 -28.77 -5.50
CA ALA A 287 -24.19 -29.51 -6.14
C ALA A 287 -23.69 -30.71 -6.98
N GLU A 288 -22.48 -30.62 -7.53
CA GLU A 288 -21.85 -31.73 -8.28
C GLU A 288 -21.26 -32.83 -7.39
N ARG A 289 -21.13 -32.60 -6.08
CA ARG A 289 -20.59 -33.57 -5.09
C ARG A 289 -21.67 -34.31 -4.30
N THR A 290 -22.94 -34.05 -4.54
CA THR A 290 -24.10 -34.74 -3.96
C THR A 290 -24.80 -35.60 -5.01
#